data_d62d56033e0b63d9acc838ae1523fc53
#
_entry.id   d62d56033e0b63d9acc838ae1523fc53
#
_cell.length_a   1.000
_cell.length_b   1.000
_cell.length_c   1.000
_cell.angle_alpha   90.00
_cell.angle_beta   90.00
_cell.angle_gamma   90.00
#
_symmetry.space_group_name_H-M   'P 1'
#
loop_
_entity.id
_entity.type
_entity.pdbx_description
1 polymer ?
#
loop_
_entity_poly.entity_id
_entity_poly.type
_entity_poly.pdbx_seq_one_letter_code
_entity_poly.pdbx_strand_id
1 'polypeptide(L)'
;MLAKDVVVRNFTADMSIKFGNVMKKINDAIVEEKGDIENYLTGLLLRVSGNKVQFINAGHPAVFLRTAANGKCYPVQLLVKEASISMFGGIIGIPGMEVDFSAVQFNMAAGDALIMYTDCLSESLNKEGEQYSQNKIARSFENSGNGNADSKLKKVLDDFYDYTDNVPLKDDLTVIVLQKK
;
A
#
# COMPACT_ATOMS: atom_id res chain seq x y z
N MET A 1 19.60 -2.69 -0.11
CA MET A 1 20.00 -2.77 1.32
C MET A 1 19.82 -1.43 2.03
N LEU A 2 20.26 -0.30 1.48
CA LEU A 2 20.19 1.05 2.06
C LEU A 2 18.79 1.45 2.58
N ALA A 3 17.75 1.40 1.75
CA ALA A 3 16.41 1.84 2.13
C ALA A 3 15.83 1.09 3.34
N LYS A 4 16.05 -0.23 3.43
CA LYS A 4 15.61 -1.03 4.56
C LYS A 4 16.26 -0.56 5.87
N ASP A 5 17.56 -0.32 5.86
CA ASP A 5 18.31 0.09 7.06
C ASP A 5 17.90 1.49 7.51
N VAL A 6 17.67 2.40 6.58
CA VAL A 6 17.15 3.74 6.87
C VAL A 6 15.75 3.67 7.50
N VAL A 7 14.84 2.86 6.94
CA VAL A 7 13.50 2.68 7.50
C VAL A 7 13.56 2.10 8.91
N VAL A 8 14.34 1.04 9.14
CA VAL A 8 14.46 0.40 10.46
C VAL A 8 14.99 1.36 11.52
N ARG A 9 15.96 2.22 11.16
CA ARG A 9 16.54 3.19 12.11
C ARG A 9 15.62 4.37 12.45
N ASN A 10 14.76 4.78 11.51
CA ASN A 10 13.95 5.99 11.64
C ASN A 10 12.47 5.71 11.95
N PHE A 11 12.00 4.49 11.75
CA PHE A 11 10.62 4.12 12.08
C PHE A 11 10.39 4.05 13.58
N THR A 12 9.24 4.53 14.03
CA THR A 12 8.79 4.36 15.41
C THR A 12 7.32 3.95 15.44
N ALA A 13 6.99 3.01 16.32
CA ALA A 13 5.62 2.59 16.60
C ALA A 13 4.90 3.53 17.59
N ASP A 14 5.59 4.53 18.17
CA ASP A 14 5.00 5.49 19.09
C ASP A 14 3.96 6.36 18.37
N MET A 15 2.69 6.17 18.73
CA MET A 15 1.54 6.86 18.13
C MET A 15 1.47 8.35 18.53
N SER A 16 2.22 8.80 19.53
CA SER A 16 2.29 10.21 19.93
C SER A 16 3.09 11.06 18.94
N ILE A 17 4.02 10.45 18.22
CA ILE A 17 4.83 11.12 17.21
C ILE A 17 4.02 11.27 15.92
N LYS A 18 3.94 12.49 15.37
CA LYS A 18 3.26 12.76 14.11
C LYS A 18 3.84 11.86 13.00
N PHE A 19 3.00 11.02 12.37
CA PHE A 19 3.47 9.97 11.47
C PHE A 19 4.12 10.52 10.19
N GLY A 20 3.61 11.64 9.67
CA GLY A 20 4.27 12.36 8.57
C GLY A 20 5.71 12.77 8.87
N ASN A 21 6.02 13.15 10.12
CA ASN A 21 7.38 13.47 10.51
C ASN A 21 8.31 12.25 10.50
N VAL A 22 7.77 11.05 10.80
CA VAL A 22 8.55 9.80 10.68
C VAL A 22 8.90 9.55 9.23
N MET A 23 7.91 9.69 8.33
CA MET A 23 8.13 9.51 6.89
C MET A 23 9.09 10.55 6.33
N LYS A 24 8.97 11.83 6.76
CA LYS A 24 9.91 12.88 6.36
C LYS A 24 11.35 12.54 6.76
N LYS A 25 11.59 12.07 7.99
CA LYS A 25 12.92 11.63 8.42
C LYS A 25 13.47 10.48 7.58
N ILE A 26 12.62 9.52 7.22
CA ILE A 26 13.02 8.41 6.34
C ILE A 26 13.42 8.96 4.97
N ASN A 27 12.61 9.85 4.38
CA ASN A 27 12.92 10.48 3.11
C ASN A 27 14.24 11.25 3.14
N ASP A 28 14.42 12.12 4.13
CA ASP A 28 15.61 12.96 4.27
C ASP A 28 16.88 12.09 4.42
N ALA A 29 16.81 11.03 5.22
CA ALA A 29 17.92 10.11 5.40
C ALA A 29 18.23 9.29 4.13
N ILE A 30 17.20 8.91 3.34
CA ILE A 30 17.42 8.26 2.05
C ILE A 30 18.09 9.21 1.06
N VAL A 31 17.65 10.47 1.00
CA VAL A 31 18.28 11.49 0.15
C VAL A 31 19.75 11.69 0.52
N GLU A 32 20.05 11.81 1.82
CA GLU A 32 21.41 12.00 2.32
C GLU A 32 22.31 10.78 2.02
N GLU A 33 21.86 9.59 2.35
CA GLU A 33 22.68 8.37 2.26
C GLU A 33 22.86 7.86 0.83
N LYS A 34 21.93 8.14 -0.09
CA LYS A 34 22.07 7.74 -1.50
C LYS A 34 23.04 8.62 -2.29
N GLY A 35 23.33 9.85 -1.82
CA GLY A 35 24.18 10.81 -2.51
C GLY A 35 23.69 11.13 -3.92
N ASP A 36 24.58 11.09 -4.90
CA ASP A 36 24.31 11.44 -6.30
C ASP A 36 23.61 10.33 -7.11
N ILE A 37 23.19 9.23 -6.46
CA ILE A 37 22.48 8.16 -7.16
C ILE A 37 21.08 8.65 -7.56
N GLU A 38 20.78 8.69 -8.86
CA GLU A 38 19.50 9.13 -9.43
C GLU A 38 18.42 8.03 -9.30
N ASN A 39 18.17 7.55 -8.09
CA ASN A 39 17.12 6.60 -7.80
C ASN A 39 16.06 7.21 -6.89
N TYR A 40 14.83 6.79 -7.07
CA TYR A 40 13.71 7.10 -6.18
C TYR A 40 13.00 5.84 -5.76
N LEU A 41 12.16 5.96 -4.74
CA LEU A 41 11.37 4.86 -4.20
C LEU A 41 9.89 5.26 -4.11
N THR A 42 9.03 4.28 -4.30
CA THR A 42 7.66 4.36 -3.85
C THR A 42 7.48 3.43 -2.65
N GLY A 43 6.53 3.73 -1.77
CA GLY A 43 6.35 2.89 -0.60
C GLY A 43 5.11 3.18 0.20
N LEU A 44 4.77 2.21 1.05
CA LEU A 44 3.69 2.29 2.01
C LEU A 44 4.27 2.21 3.41
N LEU A 45 3.80 3.10 4.29
CA LEU A 45 4.15 3.04 5.70
C LEU A 45 2.88 2.87 6.52
N LEU A 46 2.83 1.80 7.33
CA LEU A 46 1.73 1.52 8.22
C LEU A 46 2.20 1.46 9.66
N ARG A 47 1.40 2.03 10.56
CA ARG A 47 1.57 1.92 12.00
C ARG A 47 0.23 1.51 12.61
N VAL A 48 0.22 0.42 13.38
CA VAL A 48 -0.98 -0.16 13.97
C VAL A 48 -0.85 -0.20 15.49
N SER A 49 -1.88 0.30 16.19
CA SER A 49 -1.97 0.21 17.65
C SER A 49 -3.43 -0.08 18.05
N GLY A 50 -3.66 -1.26 18.58
CA GLY A 50 -5.03 -1.74 18.81
C GLY A 50 -5.85 -1.77 17.52
N ASN A 51 -6.93 -0.98 17.49
CA ASN A 51 -7.77 -0.85 16.29
C ASN A 51 -7.37 0.33 15.39
N LYS A 52 -6.50 1.23 15.87
CA LYS A 52 -6.08 2.41 15.10
C LYS A 52 -4.99 2.05 14.10
N VAL A 53 -5.17 2.49 12.88
CA VAL A 53 -4.18 2.39 11.80
C VAL A 53 -3.84 3.81 11.33
N GLN A 54 -2.55 4.09 11.23
CA GLN A 54 -2.03 5.24 10.51
C GLN A 54 -1.32 4.74 9.26
N PHE A 55 -1.58 5.40 8.15
CA PHE A 55 -1.16 4.99 6.84
C PHE A 55 -0.62 6.18 6.04
N ILE A 56 0.52 6.00 5.38
CA ILE A 56 1.08 6.94 4.41
C ILE A 56 1.35 6.17 3.13
N ASN A 57 0.90 6.73 2.01
CA ASN A 57 1.25 6.26 0.67
C ASN A 57 2.22 7.26 0.04
N ALA A 58 3.42 6.82 -0.29
CA ALA A 58 4.44 7.58 -0.98
C ALA A 58 4.57 7.08 -2.43
N GLY A 59 3.64 7.49 -3.30
CA GLY A 59 3.65 7.18 -4.73
C GLY A 59 3.40 5.72 -5.11
N HIS A 60 2.92 4.90 -4.17
CA HIS A 60 2.67 3.47 -4.39
C HIS A 60 1.21 3.22 -4.84
N PRO A 61 0.89 2.06 -5.48
CA PRO A 61 -0.48 1.73 -5.84
C PRO A 61 -1.48 1.85 -4.69
N ALA A 62 -2.77 2.02 -5.03
CA ALA A 62 -3.83 2.19 -4.05
C ALA A 62 -3.98 0.96 -3.15
N VAL A 63 -4.13 1.21 -1.85
CA VAL A 63 -4.43 0.19 -0.84
C VAL A 63 -5.94 0.14 -0.63
N PHE A 64 -6.51 -1.05 -0.56
CA PHE A 64 -7.93 -1.22 -0.29
C PHE A 64 -8.17 -1.82 1.10
N LEU A 65 -9.15 -1.24 1.79
CA LEU A 65 -9.73 -1.79 3.01
C LEU A 65 -11.02 -2.53 2.66
N ARG A 66 -11.07 -3.82 2.96
CA ARG A 66 -12.29 -4.62 2.95
C ARG A 66 -12.86 -4.69 4.35
N THR A 67 -14.07 -4.21 4.54
CA THR A 67 -14.73 -4.29 5.84
C THR A 67 -15.45 -5.63 6.02
N ALA A 68 -15.33 -6.23 7.19
CA ALA A 68 -16.01 -7.49 7.52
C ALA A 68 -17.54 -7.30 7.61
N ALA A 69 -17.99 -6.12 8.03
CA ALA A 69 -19.39 -5.82 8.27
C ALA A 69 -20.27 -5.93 7.01
N ASN A 70 -19.77 -5.54 5.84
CA ASN A 70 -20.54 -5.56 4.60
C ASN A 70 -19.81 -6.20 3.41
N GLY A 71 -18.55 -6.61 3.61
CA GLY A 71 -17.71 -7.22 2.58
C GLY A 71 -17.21 -6.26 1.50
N LYS A 72 -17.46 -4.95 1.62
CA LYS A 72 -17.10 -3.95 0.62
C LYS A 72 -15.68 -3.48 0.73
N CYS A 73 -15.07 -3.13 -0.41
CA CYS A 73 -13.74 -2.55 -0.51
C CYS A 73 -13.79 -1.05 -0.71
N TYR A 74 -12.93 -0.36 0.01
CA TYR A 74 -12.78 1.09 -0.05
C TYR A 74 -11.30 1.43 -0.22
N PRO A 75 -10.93 2.30 -1.17
CA PRO A 75 -9.57 2.84 -1.21
C PRO A 75 -9.27 3.56 0.12
N VAL A 76 -8.18 3.20 0.78
CA VAL A 76 -7.82 3.76 2.09
C VAL A 76 -7.72 5.29 2.04
N GLN A 77 -7.26 5.82 0.92
CA GLN A 77 -7.12 7.25 0.69
C GLN A 77 -8.46 8.02 0.76
N LEU A 78 -9.57 7.35 0.46
CA LEU A 78 -10.90 7.96 0.47
C LEU A 78 -11.65 7.80 1.80
N LEU A 79 -11.05 7.18 2.82
CA LEU A 79 -11.67 7.00 4.13
C LEU A 79 -11.74 8.28 4.95
N VAL A 80 -10.99 9.33 4.57
CA VAL A 80 -10.94 10.61 5.25
C VAL A 80 -11.54 11.69 4.35
N LYS A 81 -12.59 12.36 4.83
CA LYS A 81 -13.36 13.38 4.07
C LYS A 81 -12.58 14.66 3.72
N GLU A 82 -11.47 14.92 4.41
CA GLU A 82 -10.65 16.12 4.24
C GLU A 82 -9.38 15.88 3.42
N ALA A 83 -9.30 14.76 2.76
CA ALA A 83 -8.16 14.42 1.96
C ALA A 83 -8.03 15.33 0.74
N SER A 84 -7.15 16.31 0.83
CA SER A 84 -6.68 17.04 -0.34
C SER A 84 -6.04 16.09 -1.36
N ILE A 85 -6.06 16.46 -2.63
CA ILE A 85 -5.51 15.67 -3.77
C ILE A 85 -4.03 15.28 -3.59
N SER A 86 -3.31 15.91 -2.66
CA SER A 86 -1.93 15.58 -2.27
C SER A 86 -1.77 14.28 -1.44
N MET A 87 -2.83 13.51 -1.24
CA MET A 87 -2.78 12.25 -0.48
C MET A 87 -2.04 11.09 -1.18
N PHE A 88 -1.74 11.22 -2.44
CA PHE A 88 -0.68 10.44 -3.06
C PHE A 88 0.63 11.13 -2.72
N GLY A 89 1.16 10.86 -1.52
CA GLY A 89 2.42 11.41 -1.04
C GLY A 89 3.47 11.32 -2.13
N GLY A 90 4.38 12.31 -2.20
CA GLY A 90 5.40 12.32 -3.24
C GLY A 90 6.31 11.10 -3.17
N ILE A 91 7.04 10.93 -4.23
CA ILE A 91 8.07 9.88 -4.37
C ILE A 91 9.17 10.13 -3.33
N ILE A 92 9.69 9.05 -2.75
CA ILE A 92 10.76 9.09 -1.74
C ILE A 92 12.13 9.20 -2.41
N GLY A 93 13.00 10.03 -1.85
CA GLY A 93 14.40 10.06 -2.25
C GLY A 93 14.72 11.06 -3.38
N ILE A 94 13.84 12.00 -3.71
CA ILE A 94 14.13 13.05 -4.68
C ILE A 94 14.70 14.29 -3.96
N PRO A 95 15.98 14.67 -4.20
CA PRO A 95 16.58 15.85 -3.59
C PRO A 95 15.82 17.13 -3.97
N GLY A 96 15.64 18.04 -3.01
CA GLY A 96 14.99 19.33 -3.25
C GLY A 96 13.48 19.30 -3.48
N MET A 97 12.85 18.11 -3.46
CA MET A 97 11.41 17.98 -3.55
C MET A 97 10.79 18.18 -2.16
N GLU A 98 10.01 19.24 -1.98
CA GLU A 98 9.19 19.40 -0.80
C GLU A 98 7.99 18.44 -0.88
N VAL A 99 7.98 17.42 -0.04
CA VAL A 99 6.92 16.42 0.01
C VAL A 99 6.17 16.53 1.33
N ASP A 100 4.86 16.74 1.26
CA ASP A 100 3.98 16.59 2.42
C ASP A 100 3.50 15.14 2.51
N PHE A 101 4.05 14.40 3.47
CA PHE A 101 3.63 13.04 3.78
C PHE A 101 2.46 13.07 4.77
N SER A 102 1.28 13.37 4.28
CA SER A 102 0.06 13.35 5.08
C SER A 102 -0.35 11.93 5.44
N ALA A 103 -0.60 11.69 6.73
CA ALA A 103 -1.05 10.40 7.23
C ALA A 103 -2.58 10.32 7.25
N VAL A 104 -3.12 9.27 6.66
CA VAL A 104 -4.52 8.86 6.87
C VAL A 104 -4.62 8.07 8.16
N GLN A 105 -5.61 8.37 8.99
CA GLN A 105 -5.91 7.59 10.19
C GLN A 105 -7.32 7.04 10.12
N PHE A 106 -7.45 5.73 10.36
CA PHE A 106 -8.72 5.03 10.41
C PHE A 106 -8.70 3.90 11.43
N ASN A 107 -9.86 3.30 11.69
CA ASN A 107 -9.97 2.14 12.56
C ASN A 107 -10.27 0.87 11.74
N MET A 108 -9.72 -0.25 12.17
CA MET A 108 -10.06 -1.58 11.68
C MET A 108 -10.79 -2.36 12.78
N ALA A 109 -11.97 -2.89 12.45
CA ALA A 109 -12.68 -3.85 13.29
C ALA A 109 -12.13 -5.27 13.08
N ALA A 110 -12.46 -6.18 13.99
CA ALA A 110 -12.12 -7.60 13.80
C ALA A 110 -12.70 -8.13 12.48
N GLY A 111 -11.88 -8.84 11.73
CA GLY A 111 -12.23 -9.36 10.40
C GLY A 111 -11.98 -8.40 9.23
N ASP A 112 -11.81 -7.10 9.47
CA ASP A 112 -11.40 -6.16 8.41
C ASP A 112 -10.02 -6.52 7.87
N ALA A 113 -9.80 -6.30 6.59
CA ALA A 113 -8.55 -6.64 5.93
C ALA A 113 -8.08 -5.55 4.96
N LEU A 114 -6.77 -5.37 4.91
CA LEU A 114 -6.09 -4.51 3.92
C LEU A 114 -5.42 -5.38 2.86
N ILE A 115 -5.42 -4.94 1.61
CA ILE A 115 -4.58 -5.48 0.56
C ILE A 115 -3.63 -4.40 0.05
N MET A 116 -2.34 -4.76 -0.01
CA MET A 116 -1.23 -3.96 -0.52
C MET A 116 -0.50 -4.77 -1.58
N TYR A 117 -0.03 -4.14 -2.65
CA TYR A 117 0.56 -4.86 -3.78
C TYR A 117 1.48 -3.95 -4.59
N THR A 118 2.45 -4.55 -5.30
CA THR A 118 3.26 -3.86 -6.31
C THR A 118 2.45 -3.63 -7.58
N ASP A 119 2.82 -2.65 -8.37
CA ASP A 119 2.18 -2.26 -9.64
C ASP A 119 2.04 -3.43 -10.62
N CYS A 120 2.95 -4.39 -10.58
CA CYS A 120 2.87 -5.64 -11.34
C CYS A 120 1.46 -6.28 -11.26
N LEU A 121 0.81 -6.30 -10.08
CA LEU A 121 -0.53 -6.88 -9.95
C LEU A 121 -1.58 -6.12 -10.79
N SER A 122 -1.53 -4.78 -10.80
CA SER A 122 -2.53 -3.95 -11.50
C SER A 122 -2.24 -3.76 -12.98
N GLU A 123 -0.96 -3.83 -13.39
CA GLU A 123 -0.52 -3.50 -14.74
C GLU A 123 -0.25 -4.73 -15.61
N SER A 124 -0.27 -5.93 -15.03
CA SER A 124 -0.17 -7.17 -15.80
C SER A 124 -1.31 -7.31 -16.81
N LEU A 125 -0.97 -7.80 -17.98
CA LEU A 125 -1.87 -7.87 -19.13
C LEU A 125 -2.42 -9.29 -19.29
N ASN A 126 -3.65 -9.38 -19.83
CA ASN A 126 -4.17 -10.62 -20.37
C ASN A 126 -3.66 -10.82 -21.83
N LYS A 127 -4.11 -11.88 -22.50
CA LYS A 127 -3.75 -12.18 -23.89
C LYS A 127 -4.23 -11.14 -24.90
N GLU A 128 -5.29 -10.41 -24.56
CA GLU A 128 -5.86 -9.33 -25.34
C GLU A 128 -5.15 -7.99 -25.14
N GLY A 129 -4.16 -7.92 -24.22
CA GLY A 129 -3.41 -6.72 -23.90
C GLY A 129 -4.12 -5.77 -22.93
N GLU A 130 -5.12 -6.25 -22.21
CA GLU A 130 -5.85 -5.47 -21.21
C GLU A 130 -5.25 -5.65 -19.81
N GLN A 131 -5.13 -4.57 -19.04
CA GLN A 131 -4.63 -4.61 -17.67
C GLN A 131 -5.62 -5.26 -16.70
N TYR A 132 -5.09 -5.97 -15.70
CA TYR A 132 -5.91 -6.49 -14.58
C TYR A 132 -6.60 -5.34 -13.83
N SER A 133 -5.92 -4.25 -13.64
CA SER A 133 -6.41 -2.98 -13.07
C SER A 133 -6.79 -3.02 -11.58
N GLN A 134 -6.72 -1.86 -10.94
CA GLN A 134 -7.10 -1.69 -9.53
C GLN A 134 -8.57 -2.04 -9.27
N ASN A 135 -9.47 -1.81 -10.22
CA ASN A 135 -10.88 -2.14 -10.09
C ASN A 135 -11.13 -3.65 -10.00
N LYS A 136 -10.39 -4.45 -10.79
CA LYS A 136 -10.50 -5.92 -10.73
C LYS A 136 -9.91 -6.45 -9.42
N ILE A 137 -8.79 -5.87 -8.93
CA ILE A 137 -8.21 -6.21 -7.63
C ILE A 137 -9.23 -5.94 -6.51
N ALA A 138 -9.84 -4.75 -6.46
CA ALA A 138 -10.84 -4.41 -5.47
C ALA A 138 -12.04 -5.38 -5.50
N ARG A 139 -12.55 -5.70 -6.70
CA ARG A 139 -13.66 -6.63 -6.88
C ARG A 139 -13.31 -8.06 -6.44
N SER A 140 -12.13 -8.55 -6.80
CA SER A 140 -11.64 -9.86 -6.36
C SER A 140 -11.53 -9.92 -4.83
N PHE A 141 -10.96 -8.86 -4.24
CA PHE A 141 -10.83 -8.76 -2.79
C PHE A 141 -12.19 -8.63 -2.07
N GLU A 142 -13.18 -7.93 -2.63
CA GLU A 142 -14.57 -7.95 -2.14
C GLU A 142 -15.12 -9.38 -2.11
N ASN A 143 -14.95 -10.12 -3.19
CA ASN A 143 -15.45 -11.48 -3.37
C ASN A 143 -14.65 -12.54 -2.62
N SER A 144 -13.60 -12.17 -1.89
CA SER A 144 -12.77 -13.14 -1.13
C SER A 144 -13.47 -13.76 0.09
N GLY A 145 -14.67 -13.31 0.43
CA GLY A 145 -15.46 -13.86 1.53
C GLY A 145 -14.94 -13.50 2.92
N ASN A 146 -15.46 -14.17 3.95
CA ASN A 146 -15.13 -13.89 5.35
C ASN A 146 -14.03 -14.82 5.93
N GLY A 147 -13.26 -15.46 5.08
CA GLY A 147 -12.13 -16.29 5.49
C GLY A 147 -10.97 -15.49 6.12
N ASN A 148 -9.88 -16.18 6.42
CA ASN A 148 -8.65 -15.57 6.94
C ASN A 148 -7.86 -14.83 5.85
N ALA A 149 -6.74 -14.19 6.22
CA ALA A 149 -5.88 -13.44 5.29
C ALA A 149 -5.37 -14.32 4.14
N ASP A 150 -4.99 -15.58 4.45
CA ASP A 150 -4.45 -16.50 3.44
C ASP A 150 -5.50 -16.87 2.39
N SER A 151 -6.76 -17.14 2.81
CA SER A 151 -7.86 -17.44 1.88
C SER A 151 -8.21 -16.23 1.00
N LYS A 152 -8.12 -15.00 1.54
CA LYS A 152 -8.33 -13.77 0.79
C LYS A 152 -7.22 -13.54 -0.23
N LEU A 153 -5.96 -13.72 0.19
CA LEU A 153 -4.80 -13.63 -0.69
C LEU A 153 -4.90 -14.65 -1.83
N LYS A 154 -5.20 -15.91 -1.47
CA LYS A 154 -5.36 -16.98 -2.47
C LYS A 154 -6.42 -16.63 -3.51
N LYS A 155 -7.59 -16.14 -3.09
CA LYS A 155 -8.66 -15.74 -4.02
C LYS A 155 -8.22 -14.67 -4.99
N VAL A 156 -7.50 -13.63 -4.51
CA VAL A 156 -7.01 -12.55 -5.38
C VAL A 156 -5.98 -13.07 -6.38
N LEU A 157 -5.08 -13.95 -5.93
CA LEU A 157 -4.07 -14.53 -6.82
C LEU A 157 -4.67 -15.51 -7.83
N ASP A 158 -5.64 -16.35 -7.43
CA ASP A 158 -6.35 -17.24 -8.35
C ASP A 158 -7.03 -16.42 -9.46
N ASP A 159 -7.79 -15.36 -9.11
CA ASP A 159 -8.46 -14.49 -10.10
C ASP A 159 -7.47 -13.76 -11.01
N PHE A 160 -6.31 -13.37 -10.46
CA PHE A 160 -5.25 -12.71 -11.22
C PHE A 160 -4.64 -13.66 -12.25
N TYR A 161 -4.25 -14.88 -11.85
CA TYR A 161 -3.65 -15.85 -12.76
C TYR A 161 -4.66 -16.37 -13.80
N ASP A 162 -5.94 -16.54 -13.41
CA ASP A 162 -7.01 -16.86 -14.35
C ASP A 162 -7.20 -15.76 -15.40
N TYR A 163 -7.11 -14.49 -14.98
CA TYR A 163 -7.24 -13.35 -15.89
C TYR A 163 -6.06 -13.21 -16.84
N THR A 164 -4.84 -13.36 -16.34
CA THR A 164 -3.62 -13.21 -17.13
C THR A 164 -3.33 -14.41 -18.02
N ASP A 165 -4.01 -15.55 -17.78
CA ASP A 165 -3.88 -16.80 -18.54
C ASP A 165 -2.40 -17.18 -18.74
N ASN A 166 -1.62 -17.06 -17.65
CA ASN A 166 -0.19 -17.34 -17.59
C ASN A 166 0.69 -16.51 -18.55
N VAL A 167 0.26 -15.33 -18.98
CA VAL A 167 1.13 -14.37 -19.66
C VAL A 167 2.30 -14.06 -18.71
N PRO A 168 3.56 -14.11 -19.17
CA PRO A 168 4.72 -13.84 -18.33
C PRO A 168 4.64 -12.46 -17.68
N LEU A 169 4.89 -12.40 -16.37
CA LEU A 169 4.97 -11.14 -15.63
C LEU A 169 6.20 -10.35 -16.12
N LYS A 170 6.03 -9.02 -16.19
CA LYS A 170 7.09 -8.10 -16.62
C LYS A 170 7.93 -7.57 -15.46
N ASP A 171 7.46 -7.75 -14.23
CA ASP A 171 8.08 -7.23 -13.01
C ASP A 171 7.77 -8.14 -11.82
N ASP A 172 8.37 -7.84 -10.66
CA ASP A 172 8.20 -8.60 -9.42
C ASP A 172 6.79 -8.40 -8.83
N LEU A 173 6.10 -9.50 -8.60
CA LEU A 173 4.79 -9.53 -7.98
C LEU A 173 4.90 -9.73 -6.48
N THR A 174 4.51 -8.69 -5.72
CA THR A 174 4.33 -8.79 -4.27
C THR A 174 2.90 -8.43 -3.89
N VAL A 175 2.25 -9.28 -3.12
CA VAL A 175 0.90 -9.02 -2.58
C VAL A 175 0.88 -9.37 -1.09
N ILE A 176 0.38 -8.44 -0.28
CA ILE A 176 0.27 -8.59 1.17
C ILE A 176 -1.19 -8.38 1.58
N VAL A 177 -1.74 -9.33 2.32
CA VAL A 177 -3.04 -9.17 2.99
C VAL A 177 -2.82 -9.13 4.50
N LEU A 178 -3.23 -8.02 5.12
CA LEU A 178 -3.22 -7.85 6.57
C LEU A 178 -4.65 -7.89 7.08
N GLN A 179 -4.97 -8.81 8.00
CA GLN A 179 -6.31 -8.91 8.58
C GLN A 179 -6.26 -8.66 10.09
N LYS A 180 -7.20 -7.86 10.59
CA LYS A 180 -7.41 -7.63 12.01
C LYS A 180 -8.04 -8.87 12.66
N LYS A 181 -7.39 -9.40 13.70
CA LYS A 181 -7.95 -10.43 14.57
C LYS A 181 -8.87 -9.83 15.64
#